data_b3d85e3e6405ab88faec35b08c603622
#
_entry.id   b3d85e3e6405ab88faec35b08c603622
#
_cell.length_a   1.000
_cell.length_b   1.000
_cell.length_c   1.000
_cell.angle_alpha   90.00
_cell.angle_beta   90.00
_cell.angle_gamma   90.00
#
_symmetry.space_group_name_H-M   'P 1'
#
loop_
_entity.id
_entity.type
_entity.pdbx_description
1 polymer ?
#
loop_
_entity_poly.entity_id
_entity_poly.type
_entity_poly.pdbx_seq_one_letter_code
_entity_poly.pdbx_strand_id
1 'polypeptide(L)'
;MKNRVFTFRDVVGFENELALFSKWYNEHGSPSMFFQIHSAELDVEKLKPLWNILEKHFPKVPWFGNSTSGNIVDCDLAESISVSAVIFEKPTTKFMVHQYDFSKEPVTSVAKDILQESIQNPWVKAIEIYHCISSFSTTALCDGLSGLASDIQVFGGIVCSPDITSPNSCVFSSVGGYSKSALLVVFYGGEDFYVQSRKISGWKPIGRNFHVTRSDGNILYELGGVPAYEVYNKYLSIKNDQNFFYNAL
;
A
#
# COMPACT_ATOMS: atom_id res chain seq x y z
N MET A 1 10.80 17.13 -3.50
CA MET A 1 9.96 16.09 -4.11
C MET A 1 8.83 16.76 -4.85
N LYS A 2 8.59 16.39 -6.10
CA LYS A 2 7.44 16.82 -6.90
C LYS A 2 6.59 15.61 -7.22
N ASN A 3 5.29 15.83 -7.38
CA ASN A 3 4.35 14.80 -7.80
C ASN A 3 3.57 15.28 -9.01
N ARG A 4 3.37 14.40 -9.99
CA ARG A 4 2.48 14.63 -11.12
C ARG A 4 1.53 13.45 -11.22
N VAL A 5 0.23 13.72 -11.18
CA VAL A 5 -0.81 12.70 -11.23
C VAL A 5 -1.39 12.62 -12.64
N PHE A 6 -1.57 11.41 -13.12
CA PHE A 6 -2.25 11.05 -14.36
C PHE A 6 -3.44 10.16 -14.03
N THR A 7 -4.45 10.21 -14.86
CA THR A 7 -5.60 9.32 -14.76
C THR A 7 -5.66 8.43 -15.99
N PHE A 8 -5.61 7.11 -15.78
CA PHE A 8 -5.76 6.16 -16.89
C PHE A 8 -7.24 5.93 -17.16
N ARG A 9 -7.76 6.59 -18.20
CA ARG A 9 -9.15 6.43 -18.67
C ARG A 9 -9.22 5.59 -19.94
N ASP A 10 -8.28 5.80 -20.85
CA ASP A 10 -8.11 5.07 -22.08
C ASP A 10 -6.64 5.03 -22.49
N VAL A 11 -6.31 4.06 -23.36
CA VAL A 11 -4.94 3.77 -23.78
C VAL A 11 -4.33 4.94 -24.55
N VAL A 12 -5.09 5.52 -25.50
CA VAL A 12 -4.57 6.54 -26.40
C VAL A 12 -4.31 7.86 -25.69
N GLY A 13 -5.26 8.31 -24.87
CA GLY A 13 -5.12 9.54 -24.09
C GLY A 13 -3.95 9.45 -23.12
N PHE A 14 -3.87 8.35 -22.37
CA PHE A 14 -2.80 8.12 -21.40
C PHE A 14 -1.41 8.05 -22.09
N GLU A 15 -1.31 7.34 -23.21
CA GLU A 15 -0.05 7.25 -23.97
C GLU A 15 0.43 8.61 -24.47
N ASN A 16 -0.49 9.46 -24.96
CA ASN A 16 -0.16 10.82 -25.40
C ASN A 16 0.35 11.68 -24.25
N GLU A 17 -0.30 11.61 -23.08
CA GLU A 17 0.14 12.35 -21.88
C GLU A 17 1.52 11.89 -21.40
N LEU A 18 1.78 10.57 -21.37
CA LEU A 18 3.07 10.04 -20.98
C LEU A 18 4.18 10.30 -21.99
N ALA A 19 3.88 10.35 -23.29
CA ALA A 19 4.85 10.73 -24.31
C ALA A 19 5.33 12.18 -24.11
N LEU A 20 4.41 13.10 -23.82
CA LEU A 20 4.76 14.50 -23.50
C LEU A 20 5.56 14.59 -22.20
N PHE A 21 5.18 13.81 -21.19
CA PHE A 21 5.89 13.78 -19.91
C PHE A 21 7.28 13.15 -20.05
N SER A 22 7.44 12.12 -20.87
CA SER A 22 8.75 11.51 -21.16
C SER A 22 9.71 12.50 -21.84
N LYS A 23 9.19 13.32 -22.76
CA LYS A 23 10.00 14.39 -23.35
C LYS A 23 10.48 15.37 -22.28
N TRP A 24 9.56 15.88 -21.45
CA TRP A 24 9.91 16.74 -20.32
C TRP A 24 10.94 16.10 -19.38
N TYR A 25 10.75 14.84 -19.02
CA TYR A 25 11.64 14.07 -18.13
C TYR A 25 13.07 14.01 -18.65
N ASN A 26 13.22 13.71 -19.94
CA ASN A 26 14.54 13.64 -20.60
C ASN A 26 15.20 15.03 -20.72
N GLU A 27 14.45 16.06 -21.04
CA GLU A 27 14.93 17.45 -21.10
C GLU A 27 15.40 17.99 -19.75
N HIS A 28 14.90 17.43 -18.63
CA HIS A 28 15.27 17.83 -17.27
C HIS A 28 16.29 16.89 -16.61
N GLY A 29 17.03 16.12 -17.41
CA GLY A 29 18.15 15.30 -16.94
C GLY A 29 17.74 13.99 -16.28
N SER A 30 16.55 13.50 -16.55
CA SER A 30 16.03 12.21 -16.06
C SER A 30 16.20 12.03 -14.54
N PRO A 31 15.57 12.88 -13.72
CA PRO A 31 15.71 12.84 -12.27
C PRO A 31 15.25 11.49 -11.69
N SER A 32 15.72 11.14 -10.49
CA SER A 32 15.26 9.94 -9.79
C SER A 32 13.74 9.98 -9.60
N MET A 33 13.04 8.94 -10.05
CA MET A 33 11.57 8.91 -10.11
C MET A 33 11.05 7.47 -10.06
N PHE A 34 9.84 7.30 -9.56
CA PHE A 34 9.04 6.08 -9.74
C PHE A 34 7.59 6.44 -10.07
N PHE A 35 6.83 5.45 -10.57
CA PHE A 35 5.38 5.57 -10.68
C PHE A 35 4.69 4.75 -9.60
N GLN A 36 3.78 5.39 -8.87
CA GLN A 36 2.88 4.75 -7.91
C GLN A 36 1.47 4.71 -8.51
N ILE A 37 0.86 3.53 -8.49
CA ILE A 37 -0.41 3.26 -9.18
C ILE A 37 -1.45 2.78 -8.17
N HIS A 38 -2.60 3.43 -8.13
CA HIS A 38 -3.75 2.98 -7.36
C HIS A 38 -4.90 2.65 -8.30
N SER A 39 -5.42 1.43 -8.20
CA SER A 39 -6.37 0.91 -9.17
C SER A 39 -7.61 0.32 -8.52
N ALA A 40 -8.80 0.75 -8.95
CA ALA A 40 -10.04 0.05 -8.69
C ALA A 40 -10.23 -1.18 -9.60
N GLU A 41 -9.44 -1.31 -10.68
CA GLU A 41 -9.45 -2.48 -11.55
C GLU A 41 -8.54 -3.59 -11.00
N LEU A 42 -9.06 -4.82 -10.99
CA LEU A 42 -8.38 -6.02 -10.51
C LEU A 42 -8.00 -6.98 -11.64
N ASP A 43 -8.55 -6.77 -12.84
CA ASP A 43 -8.26 -7.61 -13.99
C ASP A 43 -6.89 -7.25 -14.57
N VAL A 44 -5.97 -8.21 -14.49
CA VAL A 44 -4.61 -8.05 -14.98
C VAL A 44 -4.55 -7.70 -16.48
N GLU A 45 -5.48 -8.23 -17.28
CA GLU A 45 -5.50 -7.99 -18.73
C GLU A 45 -5.86 -6.51 -19.03
N LYS A 46 -6.64 -5.87 -18.19
CA LYS A 46 -6.97 -4.45 -18.31
C LYS A 46 -5.86 -3.54 -17.77
N LEU A 47 -5.02 -4.04 -16.86
CA LEU A 47 -3.87 -3.30 -16.32
C LEU A 47 -2.63 -3.37 -17.22
N LYS A 48 -2.44 -4.46 -17.97
CA LYS A 48 -1.29 -4.65 -18.87
C LYS A 48 -1.05 -3.51 -19.86
N PRO A 49 -2.06 -2.93 -20.53
CA PRO A 49 -1.84 -1.80 -21.44
C PRO A 49 -1.19 -0.60 -20.75
N LEU A 50 -1.58 -0.29 -19.51
CA LEU A 50 -0.98 0.77 -18.72
C LEU A 50 0.50 0.49 -18.44
N TRP A 51 0.83 -0.73 -17.99
CA TRP A 51 2.21 -1.11 -17.69
C TRP A 51 3.09 -1.07 -18.95
N ASN A 52 2.59 -1.57 -20.07
CA ASN A 52 3.30 -1.54 -21.35
C ASN A 52 3.62 -0.10 -21.81
N ILE A 53 2.72 0.84 -21.56
CA ILE A 53 2.95 2.26 -21.87
C ILE A 53 4.03 2.84 -20.94
N LEU A 54 3.99 2.54 -19.64
CA LEU A 54 5.03 2.95 -18.70
C LEU A 54 6.41 2.42 -19.13
N GLU A 55 6.51 1.13 -19.43
CA GLU A 55 7.75 0.49 -19.86
C GLU A 55 8.27 1.04 -21.19
N LYS A 56 7.37 1.33 -22.13
CA LYS A 56 7.72 1.93 -23.43
C LYS A 56 8.33 3.31 -23.28
N HIS A 57 7.76 4.17 -22.46
CA HIS A 57 8.19 5.58 -22.33
C HIS A 57 9.22 5.79 -21.23
N PHE A 58 9.28 4.90 -20.23
CA PHE A 58 10.13 4.99 -19.04
C PHE A 58 10.78 3.64 -18.67
N PRO A 59 11.56 3.02 -19.56
CA PRO A 59 12.03 1.63 -19.42
C PRO A 59 12.96 1.39 -18.21
N LYS A 60 13.48 2.45 -17.58
CA LYS A 60 14.37 2.38 -16.42
C LYS A 60 13.74 2.92 -15.14
N VAL A 61 12.51 3.38 -15.21
CA VAL A 61 11.79 3.93 -14.08
C VAL A 61 10.91 2.84 -13.49
N PRO A 62 11.13 2.45 -12.23
CA PRO A 62 10.28 1.45 -11.62
C PRO A 62 8.85 1.98 -11.41
N TRP A 63 7.93 1.07 -11.52
CA TRP A 63 6.54 1.31 -11.18
C TRP A 63 6.03 0.24 -10.23
N PHE A 64 5.12 0.62 -9.37
CA PHE A 64 4.46 -0.28 -8.43
C PHE A 64 3.06 0.26 -8.09
N GLY A 65 2.23 -0.60 -7.55
CA GLY A 65 0.90 -0.19 -7.15
C GLY A 65 0.10 -1.28 -6.48
N ASN A 66 -1.13 -0.92 -6.19
CA ASN A 66 -2.06 -1.75 -5.46
C ASN A 66 -3.50 -1.50 -5.87
N SER A 67 -4.35 -2.47 -5.55
CA SER A 67 -5.79 -2.27 -5.65
C SER A 67 -6.32 -1.38 -4.53
N THR A 68 -7.43 -0.69 -4.80
CA THR A 68 -8.08 0.22 -3.85
C THR A 68 -9.60 0.19 -4.01
N SER A 69 -10.32 0.56 -2.97
CA SER A 69 -11.78 0.75 -3.02
C SER A 69 -12.20 2.06 -3.68
N GLY A 70 -11.25 2.94 -4.00
CA GLY A 70 -11.44 4.22 -4.67
C GLY A 70 -10.21 5.09 -4.52
N ASN A 71 -10.08 6.08 -5.40
CA ASN A 71 -8.99 7.04 -5.42
C ASN A 71 -9.49 8.44 -5.12
N ILE A 72 -8.63 9.26 -4.52
CA ILE A 72 -8.86 10.70 -4.39
C ILE A 72 -7.87 11.39 -5.34
N VAL A 73 -8.41 12.06 -6.35
CA VAL A 73 -7.64 12.82 -7.33
C VAL A 73 -8.20 14.23 -7.36
N ASP A 74 -7.38 15.24 -7.15
CA ASP A 74 -7.76 16.66 -7.13
C ASP A 74 -8.93 16.97 -6.16
N CYS A 75 -8.92 16.32 -4.99
CA CYS A 75 -9.95 16.40 -3.94
C CYS A 75 -11.30 15.74 -4.27
N ASP A 76 -11.43 15.06 -5.39
CA ASP A 76 -12.63 14.32 -5.79
C ASP A 76 -12.39 12.80 -5.73
N LEU A 77 -13.45 12.05 -5.42
CA LEU A 77 -13.44 10.61 -5.51
C LEU A 77 -13.44 10.17 -6.98
N ALA A 78 -12.49 9.34 -7.36
CA ALA A 78 -12.36 8.79 -8.69
C ALA A 78 -12.36 7.25 -8.63
N GLU A 79 -13.22 6.62 -9.42
CA GLU A 79 -13.24 5.16 -9.61
C GLU A 79 -12.22 4.67 -10.66
N SER A 80 -11.41 5.59 -11.18
CA SER A 80 -10.42 5.34 -12.22
C SER A 80 -9.08 4.87 -11.64
N ILE A 81 -8.18 4.46 -12.54
CA ILE A 81 -6.80 4.18 -12.17
C ILE A 81 -6.03 5.50 -12.11
N SER A 82 -5.42 5.79 -10.97
CA SER A 82 -4.52 6.93 -10.80
C SER A 82 -3.06 6.50 -10.87
N VAL A 83 -2.24 7.28 -11.56
CA VAL A 83 -0.80 7.06 -11.72
C VAL A 83 -0.06 8.30 -11.27
N SER A 84 0.70 8.19 -10.21
CA SER A 84 1.51 9.28 -9.66
C SER A 84 2.97 9.11 -10.04
N ALA A 85 3.52 10.04 -10.82
CA ALA A 85 4.96 10.14 -10.99
C ALA A 85 5.55 10.91 -9.81
N VAL A 86 6.29 10.22 -8.95
CA VAL A 86 6.97 10.80 -7.78
C VAL A 86 8.41 11.10 -8.14
N ILE A 87 8.75 12.38 -8.19
CA ILE A 87 10.03 12.88 -8.70
C ILE A 87 10.87 13.43 -7.56
N PHE A 88 12.09 12.96 -7.43
CA PHE A 88 13.05 13.43 -6.43
C PHE A 88 14.03 14.42 -7.05
N GLU A 89 14.01 15.66 -6.56
CA GLU A 89 14.86 16.74 -7.07
C GLU A 89 16.29 16.66 -6.51
N LYS A 90 16.46 15.91 -5.43
CA LYS A 90 17.77 15.72 -4.79
C LYS A 90 18.39 14.41 -5.25
N PRO A 91 19.60 14.42 -5.82
CA PRO A 91 20.26 13.21 -6.31
C PRO A 91 20.67 12.25 -5.18
N THR A 92 20.71 12.73 -3.94
CA THR A 92 21.00 11.94 -2.74
C THR A 92 19.82 11.07 -2.28
N THR A 93 18.58 11.37 -2.76
CA THR A 93 17.43 10.55 -2.44
C THR A 93 17.51 9.21 -3.15
N LYS A 94 17.32 8.16 -2.37
CA LYS A 94 17.34 6.77 -2.82
C LYS A 94 16.01 6.11 -2.49
N PHE A 95 15.61 5.17 -3.33
CA PHE A 95 14.50 4.27 -3.05
C PHE A 95 14.77 2.90 -3.67
N MET A 96 14.08 1.88 -3.17
CA MET A 96 14.22 0.50 -3.60
C MET A 96 12.85 -0.19 -3.46
N VAL A 97 12.44 -0.94 -4.47
CA VAL A 97 11.14 -1.62 -4.52
C VAL A 97 11.38 -3.12 -4.45
N HIS A 98 10.72 -3.78 -3.51
CA HIS A 98 10.72 -5.23 -3.36
C HIS A 98 9.28 -5.76 -3.35
N GLN A 99 9.11 -6.97 -3.82
CA GLN A 99 7.82 -7.67 -3.77
C GLN A 99 8.06 -9.10 -3.31
N TYR A 100 7.42 -9.49 -2.21
CA TYR A 100 7.53 -10.81 -1.57
C TYR A 100 6.23 -11.58 -1.78
N ASP A 101 6.32 -12.79 -2.27
CA ASP A 101 5.16 -13.64 -2.54
C ASP A 101 4.96 -14.66 -1.40
N PHE A 102 3.89 -14.49 -0.63
CA PHE A 102 3.58 -15.36 0.50
C PHE A 102 3.15 -16.78 0.13
N SER A 103 2.90 -17.05 -1.13
CA SER A 103 2.74 -18.43 -1.58
C SER A 103 4.04 -19.23 -1.53
N LYS A 104 5.18 -18.51 -1.45
CA LYS A 104 6.54 -19.08 -1.47
C LYS A 104 7.26 -18.98 -0.14
N GLU A 105 6.95 -17.94 0.65
CA GLU A 105 7.69 -17.63 1.87
C GLU A 105 6.76 -17.25 3.04
N PRO A 106 7.03 -17.74 4.28
CA PRO A 106 6.26 -17.33 5.44
C PRO A 106 6.57 -15.87 5.83
N VAL A 107 5.60 -15.19 6.43
CA VAL A 107 5.71 -13.78 6.85
C VAL A 107 6.93 -13.50 7.75
N THR A 108 7.32 -14.46 8.56
CA THR A 108 8.50 -14.33 9.46
C THR A 108 9.82 -14.29 8.69
N SER A 109 9.91 -14.98 7.53
CA SER A 109 11.06 -14.88 6.63
C SER A 109 11.12 -13.52 5.99
N VAL A 110 10.00 -13.07 5.42
CA VAL A 110 9.88 -11.76 4.77
C VAL A 110 10.22 -10.62 5.74
N ALA A 111 9.74 -10.68 6.98
CA ALA A 111 10.09 -9.68 7.99
C ALA A 111 11.59 -9.63 8.27
N LYS A 112 12.27 -10.79 8.32
CA LYS A 112 13.74 -10.86 8.47
C LYS A 112 14.46 -10.24 7.27
N ASP A 113 13.98 -10.49 6.06
CA ASP A 113 14.58 -9.93 4.86
C ASP A 113 14.45 -8.40 4.83
N ILE A 114 13.29 -7.86 5.22
CA ILE A 114 13.08 -6.41 5.36
C ILE A 114 14.03 -5.81 6.40
N LEU A 115 14.21 -6.48 7.56
CA LEU A 115 15.18 -6.07 8.58
C LEU A 115 16.60 -6.09 8.04
N GLN A 116 16.98 -7.16 7.35
CA GLN A 116 18.33 -7.30 6.79
C GLN A 116 18.60 -6.26 5.72
N GLU A 117 17.65 -5.98 4.84
CA GLU A 117 17.75 -4.90 3.85
C GLU A 117 17.95 -3.54 4.51
N SER A 118 17.22 -3.24 5.59
CA SER A 118 17.39 -1.98 6.31
C SER A 118 18.75 -1.85 6.99
N ILE A 119 19.32 -2.96 7.50
CA ILE A 119 20.66 -3.00 8.09
C ILE A 119 21.74 -2.82 7.03
N GLN A 120 21.62 -3.51 5.89
CA GLN A 120 22.58 -3.44 4.78
C GLN A 120 22.54 -2.09 4.06
N ASN A 121 21.44 -1.36 4.18
CA ASN A 121 21.20 -0.08 3.55
C ASN A 121 20.99 1.03 4.59
N PRO A 122 22.04 1.52 5.25
CA PRO A 122 21.94 2.52 6.33
C PRO A 122 21.39 3.88 5.86
N TRP A 123 21.19 4.07 4.57
CA TRP A 123 20.51 5.22 4.01
C TRP A 123 18.97 5.15 4.16
N VAL A 124 18.40 3.98 4.52
CA VAL A 124 16.95 3.80 4.70
C VAL A 124 16.47 4.57 5.91
N LYS A 125 15.44 5.40 5.72
CA LYS A 125 14.77 6.20 6.76
C LYS A 125 13.27 5.94 6.84
N ALA A 126 12.70 5.35 5.78
CA ALA A 126 11.30 4.99 5.75
C ALA A 126 11.05 3.72 4.92
N ILE A 127 10.01 3.00 5.31
CA ILE A 127 9.53 1.78 4.64
C ILE A 127 8.03 1.92 4.44
N GLU A 128 7.61 1.85 3.18
CA GLU A 128 6.20 1.81 2.81
C GLU A 128 5.81 0.38 2.49
N ILE A 129 4.69 -0.10 3.05
CA ILE A 129 4.27 -1.49 2.96
C ILE A 129 2.82 -1.58 2.51
N TYR A 130 2.58 -2.36 1.46
CA TYR A 130 1.26 -2.73 0.99
C TYR A 130 1.10 -4.24 0.93
N HIS A 131 0.05 -4.78 1.52
CA HIS A 131 -0.19 -6.22 1.47
C HIS A 131 -1.64 -6.58 1.17
N CYS A 132 -1.83 -7.70 0.47
CA CYS A 132 -3.14 -8.24 0.16
C CYS A 132 -3.83 -8.75 1.42
N ILE A 133 -5.16 -8.54 1.51
CA ILE A 133 -5.97 -8.79 2.71
C ILE A 133 -5.97 -10.25 3.21
N SER A 134 -5.76 -11.20 2.32
CA SER A 134 -5.92 -12.62 2.62
C SER A 134 -4.62 -13.38 2.89
N SER A 135 -3.47 -12.70 2.86
CA SER A 135 -2.20 -13.41 2.72
C SER A 135 -1.61 -13.89 4.03
N PHE A 136 -1.85 -13.18 5.17
CA PHE A 136 -1.19 -13.49 6.45
C PHE A 136 -1.70 -12.60 7.60
N SER A 137 -1.24 -12.88 8.82
CA SER A 137 -1.47 -12.02 9.98
C SER A 137 -0.59 -10.76 9.93
N THR A 138 -1.19 -9.58 9.84
CA THR A 138 -0.48 -8.29 9.95
C THR A 138 0.26 -8.15 11.28
N THR A 139 -0.28 -8.72 12.36
CA THR A 139 0.38 -8.77 13.67
C THR A 139 1.73 -9.47 13.57
N ALA A 140 1.79 -10.63 12.92
CA ALA A 140 3.03 -11.38 12.75
C ALA A 140 4.08 -10.61 11.92
N LEU A 141 3.65 -9.80 10.94
CA LEU A 141 4.55 -8.89 10.22
C LEU A 141 5.08 -7.79 11.15
N CYS A 142 4.20 -7.13 11.91
CA CYS A 142 4.58 -6.07 12.85
C CYS A 142 5.55 -6.59 13.92
N ASP A 143 5.27 -7.76 14.48
CA ASP A 143 6.13 -8.42 15.48
C ASP A 143 7.51 -8.74 14.87
N GLY A 144 7.52 -9.25 13.63
CA GLY A 144 8.76 -9.54 12.92
C GLY A 144 9.59 -8.30 12.60
N LEU A 145 8.96 -7.14 12.44
CA LEU A 145 9.62 -5.85 12.18
C LEU A 145 10.02 -5.09 13.46
N SER A 146 9.74 -5.64 14.65
CA SER A 146 10.05 -4.97 15.93
C SER A 146 11.55 -4.69 16.15
N GLY A 147 12.44 -5.34 15.39
CA GLY A 147 13.89 -5.09 15.40
C GLY A 147 14.36 -3.93 14.52
N LEU A 148 13.47 -3.22 13.82
CA LEU A 148 13.83 -2.03 13.05
C LEU A 148 14.38 -0.92 13.96
N ALA A 149 15.33 -0.16 13.46
CA ALA A 149 15.84 1.02 14.15
C ALA A 149 14.70 2.03 14.39
N SER A 150 14.67 2.65 15.58
CA SER A 150 13.56 3.49 16.02
C SER A 150 13.34 4.77 15.22
N ASP A 151 14.32 5.16 14.42
CA ASP A 151 14.28 6.31 13.50
C ASP A 151 13.74 5.96 12.11
N ILE A 152 13.56 4.66 11.79
CA ILE A 152 12.93 4.23 10.55
C ILE A 152 11.41 4.31 10.69
N GLN A 153 10.80 5.13 9.85
CA GLN A 153 9.34 5.27 9.81
C GLN A 153 8.72 4.16 8.95
N VAL A 154 7.74 3.44 9.50
CA VAL A 154 6.98 2.42 8.74
C VAL A 154 5.54 2.91 8.53
N PHE A 155 5.06 2.87 7.29
CA PHE A 155 3.71 3.29 6.93
C PHE A 155 3.18 2.43 5.77
N GLY A 156 1.91 2.61 5.42
CA GLY A 156 1.22 1.83 4.39
C GLY A 156 -0.04 1.18 4.94
N GLY A 157 -0.42 0.03 4.40
CA GLY A 157 -1.62 -0.64 4.86
C GLY A 157 -2.02 -1.88 4.08
N ILE A 158 -3.15 -2.41 4.50
CA ILE A 158 -3.84 -3.50 3.80
C ILE A 158 -4.49 -2.92 2.55
N VAL A 159 -4.24 -3.54 1.39
CA VAL A 159 -4.86 -3.12 0.15
C VAL A 159 -6.28 -3.69 0.01
N CYS A 160 -7.17 -2.87 -0.47
CA CYS A 160 -8.59 -3.19 -0.61
C CYS A 160 -8.97 -3.47 -2.06
N SER A 161 -10.23 -3.86 -2.27
CA SER A 161 -10.88 -3.91 -3.58
C SER A 161 -12.07 -2.94 -3.62
N PRO A 162 -12.61 -2.62 -4.80
CA PRO A 162 -13.85 -1.85 -4.93
C PRO A 162 -15.02 -2.49 -4.18
N ASP A 163 -15.06 -3.81 -4.16
CA ASP A 163 -16.00 -4.57 -3.34
C ASP A 163 -15.37 -4.88 -1.98
N ILE A 164 -15.73 -4.11 -0.97
CA ILE A 164 -15.23 -4.26 0.41
C ILE A 164 -15.64 -5.59 1.06
N THR A 165 -16.62 -6.29 0.51
CA THR A 165 -17.06 -7.61 0.99
C THR A 165 -16.23 -8.74 0.38
N SER A 166 -15.46 -8.45 -0.67
CA SER A 166 -14.61 -9.40 -1.36
C SER A 166 -13.18 -9.37 -0.81
N PRO A 167 -12.58 -10.51 -0.51
CA PRO A 167 -11.16 -10.60 -0.13
C PRO A 167 -10.20 -10.39 -1.31
N ASN A 168 -10.73 -10.08 -2.51
CA ASN A 168 -9.91 -9.87 -3.68
C ASN A 168 -9.17 -8.54 -3.59
N SER A 169 -7.87 -8.62 -3.49
CA SER A 169 -6.97 -7.47 -3.56
C SER A 169 -5.70 -7.88 -4.27
N CYS A 170 -4.97 -6.92 -4.81
CA CYS A 170 -3.71 -7.21 -5.49
C CYS A 170 -2.70 -6.11 -5.27
N VAL A 171 -1.44 -6.50 -5.36
CA VAL A 171 -0.29 -5.62 -5.54
C VAL A 171 0.39 -5.98 -6.86
N PHE A 172 1.09 -5.03 -7.44
CA PHE A 172 1.83 -5.24 -8.68
C PHE A 172 3.02 -4.30 -8.78
N SER A 173 4.08 -4.75 -9.43
CA SER A 173 5.28 -3.94 -9.63
C SER A 173 6.09 -4.39 -10.84
N SER A 174 6.97 -3.50 -11.30
CA SER A 174 7.94 -3.81 -12.36
C SER A 174 8.97 -4.89 -11.96
N VAL A 175 9.11 -5.16 -10.66
CA VAL A 175 10.08 -6.16 -10.15
C VAL A 175 9.46 -7.51 -9.85
N GLY A 176 8.17 -7.58 -9.47
CA GLY A 176 7.50 -8.80 -9.03
C GLY A 176 6.26 -9.18 -9.84
N GLY A 177 5.81 -8.30 -10.75
CA GLY A 177 4.58 -8.51 -11.52
C GLY A 177 3.31 -8.39 -10.67
N TYR A 178 2.22 -8.97 -11.15
CA TYR A 178 0.91 -8.96 -10.50
C TYR A 178 0.78 -10.13 -9.52
N SER A 179 0.29 -9.86 -8.30
CA SER A 179 0.02 -10.90 -7.30
C SER A 179 -1.17 -10.55 -6.42
N LYS A 180 -1.94 -11.58 -6.05
CA LYS A 180 -3.03 -11.51 -5.04
C LYS A 180 -2.59 -12.00 -3.66
N SER A 181 -1.33 -12.41 -3.51
CA SER A 181 -0.78 -12.99 -2.28
C SER A 181 0.60 -12.43 -1.95
N ALA A 182 0.87 -11.18 -2.27
CA ALA A 182 2.18 -10.59 -2.05
C ALA A 182 2.16 -9.36 -1.12
N LEU A 183 3.33 -9.07 -0.61
CA LEU A 183 3.72 -7.84 0.07
C LEU A 183 4.56 -7.02 -0.89
N LEU A 184 4.19 -5.77 -1.07
CA LEU A 184 4.98 -4.77 -1.77
C LEU A 184 5.66 -3.89 -0.71
N VAL A 185 6.96 -3.74 -0.81
CA VAL A 185 7.78 -2.95 0.12
C VAL A 185 8.59 -1.94 -0.65
N VAL A 186 8.53 -0.69 -0.23
CA VAL A 186 9.34 0.38 -0.80
C VAL A 186 10.18 1.01 0.31
N PHE A 187 11.49 0.97 0.15
CA PHE A 187 12.45 1.61 1.04
C PHE A 187 12.78 3.00 0.52
N TYR A 188 12.80 3.98 1.39
CA TYR A 188 13.12 5.36 1.06
C TYR A 188 14.21 5.91 1.98
N GLY A 189 15.06 6.78 1.46
CA GLY A 189 16.04 7.47 2.29
C GLY A 189 17.06 8.29 1.51
N GLY A 190 18.26 8.42 2.07
CA GLY A 190 19.33 9.26 1.56
C GLY A 190 19.61 10.47 2.45
N GLU A 191 20.67 11.21 2.19
CA GLU A 191 21.13 12.31 3.05
C GLU A 191 20.08 13.41 3.21
N ASP A 192 19.51 13.88 2.10
CA ASP A 192 18.52 14.98 2.07
C ASP A 192 17.07 14.49 2.23
N PHE A 193 16.86 13.19 2.48
CA PHE A 193 15.52 12.64 2.65
C PHE A 193 15.05 12.84 4.09
N TYR A 194 13.89 13.48 4.24
CA TYR A 194 13.19 13.63 5.50
C TYR A 194 11.77 13.09 5.38
N VAL A 195 11.33 12.33 6.36
CA VAL A 195 9.98 11.76 6.44
C VAL A 195 9.39 12.00 7.82
N GLN A 196 8.12 12.31 7.86
CA GLN A 196 7.31 12.37 9.08
C GLN A 196 5.98 11.71 8.81
N SER A 197 5.63 10.71 9.60
CA SER A 197 4.33 10.07 9.56
C SER A 197 3.42 10.60 10.66
N ARG A 198 2.13 10.70 10.38
CA ARG A 198 1.07 11.00 11.36
C ARG A 198 -0.11 10.08 11.13
N LYS A 199 -0.64 9.53 12.20
CA LYS A 199 -1.91 8.82 12.18
C LYS A 199 -3.02 9.81 12.53
N ILE A 200 -3.98 9.97 11.62
CA ILE A 200 -5.19 10.75 11.84
C ILE A 200 -6.36 9.77 11.81
N SER A 201 -7.20 9.81 12.83
CA SER A 201 -8.41 8.99 12.91
C SER A 201 -9.59 9.90 13.25
N GLY A 202 -10.69 9.74 12.51
CA GLY A 202 -11.98 10.39 12.83
C GLY A 202 -12.73 9.74 13.99
N TRP A 203 -12.25 8.58 14.46
CA TRP A 203 -12.87 7.85 15.55
C TRP A 203 -12.65 8.55 16.89
N LYS A 204 -13.73 8.69 17.65
CA LYS A 204 -13.71 9.15 19.05
C LYS A 204 -14.16 8.00 19.94
N PRO A 205 -13.47 7.77 21.08
CA PRO A 205 -13.90 6.76 22.03
C PRO A 205 -15.27 7.13 22.61
N ILE A 206 -16.17 6.16 22.65
CA ILE A 206 -17.47 6.28 23.30
C ILE A 206 -17.61 5.21 24.39
N GLY A 207 -18.14 5.60 25.54
CA GLY A 207 -18.32 4.69 26.66
C GLY A 207 -17.02 4.36 27.40
N ARG A 208 -16.99 3.16 28.00
CA ARG A 208 -15.86 2.68 28.82
C ARG A 208 -14.82 1.92 27.98
N ASN A 209 -13.61 1.84 28.48
CA ASN A 209 -12.61 0.95 27.94
C ASN A 209 -12.94 -0.51 28.26
N PHE A 210 -12.67 -1.39 27.31
CA PHE A 210 -12.78 -2.84 27.49
C PHE A 210 -11.40 -3.46 27.45
N HIS A 211 -11.17 -4.40 28.37
CA HIS A 211 -9.97 -5.22 28.32
C HIS A 211 -10.18 -6.40 27.39
N VAL A 212 -9.24 -6.65 26.46
CA VAL A 212 -9.24 -7.85 25.63
C VAL A 212 -8.85 -9.04 26.52
N THR A 213 -9.78 -9.95 26.74
CA THR A 213 -9.56 -11.13 27.60
C THR A 213 -9.24 -12.40 26.82
N ARG A 214 -9.61 -12.45 25.53
CA ARG A 214 -9.23 -13.55 24.64
C ARG A 214 -9.16 -13.07 23.19
N SER A 215 -8.02 -13.33 22.55
CA SER A 215 -7.79 -13.12 21.11
C SER A 215 -6.81 -14.17 20.59
N ASP A 216 -6.83 -14.38 19.26
CA ASP A 216 -5.85 -15.19 18.56
C ASP A 216 -5.52 -14.51 17.23
N GLY A 217 -4.27 -14.08 17.08
CA GLY A 217 -3.84 -13.27 15.97
C GLY A 217 -4.71 -12.03 15.79
N ASN A 218 -5.40 -11.93 14.66
CA ASN A 218 -6.32 -10.84 14.32
C ASN A 218 -7.80 -11.14 14.68
N ILE A 219 -8.08 -12.22 15.38
CA ILE A 219 -9.44 -12.62 15.78
C ILE A 219 -9.66 -12.24 17.25
N LEU A 220 -10.66 -11.40 17.48
CA LEU A 220 -11.09 -10.98 18.80
C LEU A 220 -12.26 -11.86 19.26
N TYR A 221 -12.08 -12.62 20.34
CA TYR A 221 -13.12 -13.51 20.90
C TYR A 221 -13.86 -12.87 22.05
N GLU A 222 -13.16 -12.23 23.00
CA GLU A 222 -13.75 -11.74 24.24
C GLU A 222 -13.23 -10.37 24.67
N LEU A 223 -14.14 -9.58 25.22
CA LEU A 223 -13.91 -8.27 25.84
C LEU A 223 -14.45 -8.28 27.27
N GLY A 224 -13.57 -8.24 28.27
CA GLY A 224 -13.96 -8.29 29.69
C GLY A 224 -14.68 -9.57 30.08
N GLY A 225 -14.32 -10.71 29.49
CA GLY A 225 -14.96 -12.01 29.74
C GLY A 225 -16.31 -12.24 29.06
N VAL A 226 -16.72 -11.31 28.18
CA VAL A 226 -17.96 -11.41 27.40
C VAL A 226 -17.61 -11.59 25.93
N PRO A 227 -18.36 -12.42 25.14
CA PRO A 227 -18.12 -12.56 23.72
C PRO A 227 -18.10 -11.20 23.00
N ALA A 228 -17.07 -10.97 22.19
CA ALA A 228 -16.84 -9.68 21.54
C ALA A 228 -18.06 -9.21 20.71
N TYR A 229 -18.71 -10.14 20.01
CA TYR A 229 -19.92 -9.84 19.25
C TYR A 229 -21.07 -9.26 20.12
N GLU A 230 -21.26 -9.79 21.32
CA GLU A 230 -22.30 -9.27 22.23
C GLU A 230 -22.03 -7.83 22.65
N VAL A 231 -20.75 -7.49 22.86
CA VAL A 231 -20.31 -6.12 23.17
C VAL A 231 -20.58 -5.21 21.97
N TYR A 232 -20.19 -5.61 20.76
CA TYR A 232 -20.45 -4.86 19.54
C TYR A 232 -21.95 -4.66 19.29
N ASN A 233 -22.75 -5.73 19.42
CA ASN A 233 -24.19 -5.64 19.25
C ASN A 233 -24.82 -4.67 20.26
N LYS A 234 -24.40 -4.75 21.53
CA LYS A 234 -24.92 -3.88 22.60
C LYS A 234 -24.65 -2.38 22.37
N TYR A 235 -23.45 -2.03 21.92
CA TYR A 235 -23.02 -0.62 21.83
C TYR A 235 -23.24 -0.02 20.44
N LEU A 236 -23.20 -0.81 19.39
CA LEU A 236 -23.29 -0.35 18.00
C LEU A 236 -24.55 -0.85 17.29
N SER A 237 -25.35 -1.69 17.96
CA SER A 237 -26.56 -2.32 17.37
C SER A 237 -26.28 -3.09 16.08
N ILE A 238 -25.04 -3.60 15.92
CA ILE A 238 -24.59 -4.33 14.74
C ILE A 238 -25.17 -5.74 14.80
N LYS A 239 -25.94 -6.13 13.80
CA LYS A 239 -26.52 -7.47 13.66
C LYS A 239 -25.58 -8.37 12.85
N ASN A 240 -25.55 -9.66 13.19
CA ASN A 240 -24.82 -10.67 12.42
C ASN A 240 -25.65 -11.08 11.19
N ASP A 241 -25.76 -10.21 10.21
CA ASP A 241 -26.44 -10.42 8.95
C ASP A 241 -25.54 -10.02 7.77
N GLN A 242 -26.07 -10.09 6.56
CA GLN A 242 -25.33 -9.74 5.33
C GLN A 242 -24.82 -8.29 5.28
N ASN A 243 -25.35 -7.40 6.14
CA ASN A 243 -24.95 -6.01 6.24
C ASN A 243 -23.92 -5.77 7.34
N PHE A 244 -23.42 -6.83 8.01
CA PHE A 244 -22.47 -6.71 9.11
C PHE A 244 -21.29 -5.81 8.75
N PHE A 245 -20.65 -6.06 7.61
CA PHE A 245 -19.47 -5.30 7.18
C PHE A 245 -19.79 -3.82 6.89
N TYR A 246 -20.95 -3.52 6.33
CA TYR A 246 -21.37 -2.13 6.06
C TYR A 246 -21.69 -1.35 7.34
N ASN A 247 -22.11 -2.03 8.39
CA ASN A 247 -22.49 -1.42 9.67
C ASN A 247 -21.33 -1.41 10.68
N ALA A 248 -20.27 -2.21 10.47
CA ALA A 248 -19.15 -2.34 11.37
C ALA A 248 -17.92 -1.49 10.94
N LEU A 249 -17.95 -0.94 9.73
CA LEU A 249 -16.93 -0.06 9.17
C LEU A 249 -17.38 1.39 9.23
#